data_438f6dd71c86532eebe533d58dd6c7ec
#
_entry.id   438f6dd71c86532eebe533d58dd6c7ec
#
_cell.length_a   1.000
_cell.length_b   1.000
_cell.length_c   1.000
_cell.angle_alpha   90.00
_cell.angle_beta   90.00
_cell.angle_gamma   90.00
#
_symmetry.space_group_name_H-M   'P 1'
#
loop_
_entity.id
_entity.type
_entity.pdbx_description
1 polymer ?
#
loop_
_entity_poly.entity_id
_entity_poly.type
_entity_poly.pdbx_seq_one_letter_code
_entity_poly.pdbx_strand_id
1 'polypeptide(L)'
;MRTSAWRTGNYAQVSADMYDFPLTGAQKSFLRGLGQKLEPALKVGKGGLTPAFFAELQKHLRTHELVKLRFLGAERDERAVLVAQIADEGRCVCVGAVGHTALFYRQHPEPAERHVELPA
;
A
#
# COMPACT_ATOMS: atom_id res chain seq x y z
N MET A 1 -6.12 17.10 -17.49
CA MET A 1 -5.44 16.65 -16.43
C MET A 1 -4.14 16.08 -16.84
N ARG A 2 -3.22 16.23 -16.06
CA ARG A 2 -2.06 15.74 -16.40
C ARG A 2 -1.87 14.48 -15.72
N THR A 3 -1.28 13.61 -16.32
CA THR A 3 -0.96 12.38 -15.70
C THR A 3 0.52 12.22 -15.68
N SER A 4 1.03 11.69 -14.63
CA SER A 4 2.39 11.24 -14.62
C SER A 4 2.40 9.79 -15.01
N ALA A 5 3.59 9.26 -15.24
CA ALA A 5 3.72 7.89 -15.68
C ALA A 5 3.07 6.91 -14.72
N TRP A 6 3.16 7.18 -13.43
CA TRP A 6 2.60 6.26 -12.46
C TRP A 6 1.08 6.36 -12.35
N ARG A 7 0.49 7.38 -12.98
CA ARG A 7 -0.95 7.48 -13.01
C ARG A 7 -1.57 6.87 -14.24
N THR A 8 -0.76 6.54 -15.23
CA THR A 8 -1.31 5.89 -16.41
C THR A 8 -1.69 4.46 -16.07
N GLY A 9 -2.51 3.88 -16.87
CA GLY A 9 -2.98 2.55 -16.61
C GLY A 9 -4.12 2.58 -15.61
N ASN A 10 -4.16 1.62 -14.73
CA ASN A 10 -5.32 1.40 -13.88
C ASN A 10 -5.36 2.19 -12.60
N TYR A 11 -4.24 2.77 -12.23
CA TYR A 11 -4.16 3.44 -10.95
C TYR A 11 -5.17 4.58 -10.83
N ALA A 12 -5.28 5.40 -11.86
CA ALA A 12 -6.16 6.56 -11.81
C ALA A 12 -7.64 6.18 -11.74
N GLN A 13 -7.97 4.94 -12.02
CA GLN A 13 -9.35 4.48 -12.00
C GLN A 13 -9.76 3.85 -10.69
N VAL A 14 -8.86 3.78 -9.73
CA VAL A 14 -9.16 3.22 -8.42
C VAL A 14 -10.01 4.22 -7.66
N SER A 15 -11.21 3.84 -7.29
CA SER A 15 -12.10 4.69 -6.53
C SER A 15 -11.95 4.42 -5.03
N ALA A 16 -12.45 5.33 -4.21
CA ALA A 16 -12.30 5.22 -2.77
C ALA A 16 -12.92 3.94 -2.20
N ASP A 17 -14.03 3.49 -2.77
CA ASP A 17 -14.68 2.31 -2.24
C ASP A 17 -13.92 1.02 -2.53
N MET A 18 -12.89 1.08 -3.34
CA MET A 18 -12.03 -0.08 -3.57
C MET A 18 -10.96 -0.25 -2.51
N TYR A 19 -10.55 0.84 -1.85
CA TYR A 19 -9.47 0.75 -0.88
C TYR A 19 -9.80 1.39 0.46
N ASP A 20 -10.78 2.27 0.48
CA ASP A 20 -11.11 3.02 1.69
C ASP A 20 -12.40 2.50 2.32
N PHE A 21 -12.62 1.20 2.25
CA PHE A 21 -13.73 0.62 2.94
C PHE A 21 -13.32 0.33 4.39
N PRO A 22 -14.28 0.34 5.31
CA PRO A 22 -13.91 0.14 6.71
C PRO A 22 -13.48 -1.29 6.97
N LEU A 23 -12.24 -1.43 7.42
CA LEU A 23 -11.72 -2.72 7.85
C LEU A 23 -11.99 -2.88 9.33
N THR A 24 -12.44 -4.06 9.72
CA THR A 24 -12.64 -4.34 11.14
C THR A 24 -11.28 -4.53 11.82
N GLY A 25 -11.28 -4.46 13.14
CA GLY A 25 -10.07 -4.73 13.90
C GLY A 25 -9.53 -6.13 13.62
N ALA A 26 -10.42 -7.10 13.47
CA ALA A 26 -10.02 -8.47 13.18
C ALA A 26 -9.37 -8.56 11.79
N GLN A 27 -9.91 -7.84 10.81
CA GLN A 27 -9.35 -7.85 9.48
C GLN A 27 -7.97 -7.20 9.45
N LYS A 28 -7.81 -6.07 10.14
CA LYS A 28 -6.50 -5.42 10.23
C LYS A 28 -5.49 -6.31 10.91
N SER A 29 -5.90 -6.97 11.97
CA SER A 29 -5.03 -7.89 12.70
C SER A 29 -4.60 -9.06 11.83
N PHE A 30 -5.53 -9.59 11.06
CA PHE A 30 -5.25 -10.68 10.13
C PHE A 30 -4.20 -10.24 9.09
N LEU A 31 -4.38 -9.04 8.53
CA LEU A 31 -3.45 -8.51 7.54
C LEU A 31 -2.07 -8.27 8.15
N ARG A 32 -2.02 -7.76 9.38
CA ARG A 32 -0.74 -7.57 10.06
C ARG A 32 -0.03 -8.90 10.29
N GLY A 33 -0.79 -9.94 10.60
CA GLY A 33 -0.23 -11.28 10.77
C GLY A 33 0.40 -11.80 9.49
N LEU A 34 -0.30 -11.61 8.37
CA LEU A 34 0.26 -11.99 7.07
C LEU A 34 1.52 -11.20 6.77
N GLY A 35 1.49 -9.91 7.11
CA GLY A 35 2.61 -9.02 6.83
C GLY A 35 3.88 -9.39 7.54
N GLN A 36 3.78 -10.02 8.72
CA GLN A 36 4.97 -10.45 9.45
C GLN A 36 5.80 -11.44 8.68
N LYS A 37 5.19 -12.18 7.78
CA LYS A 37 5.88 -13.20 6.99
C LYS A 37 6.38 -12.67 5.65
N LEU A 38 6.06 -11.43 5.33
CA LEU A 38 6.45 -10.86 4.05
C LEU A 38 7.80 -10.18 4.13
N GLU A 39 8.54 -10.26 3.02
CA GLU A 39 9.72 -9.44 2.85
C GLU A 39 9.29 -8.10 2.27
N PRO A 40 10.01 -7.01 2.59
CA PRO A 40 9.67 -5.74 1.98
C PRO A 40 9.79 -5.82 0.46
N ALA A 41 8.71 -5.45 -0.23
CA ALA A 41 8.67 -5.48 -1.68
C ALA A 41 9.34 -4.24 -2.28
N LEU A 42 9.24 -3.12 -1.56
CA LEU A 42 9.79 -1.85 -2.02
C LEU A 42 10.45 -1.13 -0.88
N LYS A 43 11.41 -0.28 -1.23
CA LYS A 43 12.10 0.55 -0.25
C LYS A 43 11.91 2.01 -0.60
N VAL A 44 11.70 2.84 0.41
CA VAL A 44 11.59 4.28 0.25
C VAL A 44 12.88 4.88 0.75
N GLY A 45 13.68 5.40 -0.16
CA GLY A 45 14.97 5.98 0.19
C GLY A 45 14.94 7.49 0.26
N LYS A 46 16.12 8.10 0.18
CA LYS A 46 16.26 9.54 0.30
C LYS A 46 15.56 10.28 -0.83
N GLY A 47 15.43 9.67 -1.98
CA GLY A 47 14.72 10.30 -3.08
C GLY A 47 13.24 10.50 -2.81
N GLY A 48 12.73 9.84 -1.77
CA GLY A 48 11.35 9.99 -1.39
C GLY A 48 10.40 9.28 -2.35
N LEU A 49 9.22 9.86 -2.49
CA LEU A 49 8.17 9.27 -3.30
C LEU A 49 8.26 9.81 -4.72
N THR A 50 8.53 8.93 -5.66
CA THR A 50 8.71 9.29 -7.07
C THR A 50 7.61 8.64 -7.91
N PRO A 51 7.41 9.12 -9.15
CA PRO A 51 6.47 8.41 -10.04
C PRO A 51 6.84 6.95 -10.25
N ALA A 52 8.15 6.66 -10.32
CA ALA A 52 8.59 5.27 -10.47
C ALA A 52 8.21 4.42 -9.26
N PHE A 53 8.33 5.00 -8.07
CA PHE A 53 7.92 4.31 -6.85
C PHE A 53 6.43 3.94 -6.91
N PHE A 54 5.59 4.91 -7.29
CA PHE A 54 4.16 4.65 -7.33
C PHE A 54 3.78 3.66 -8.41
N ALA A 55 4.49 3.66 -9.52
CA ALA A 55 4.26 2.67 -10.58
C ALA A 55 4.52 1.26 -10.06
N GLU A 56 5.64 1.09 -9.33
CA GLU A 56 5.96 -0.21 -8.76
C GLU A 56 4.96 -0.60 -7.68
N LEU A 57 4.57 0.36 -6.85
CA LEU A 57 3.57 0.11 -5.81
C LEU A 57 2.26 -0.40 -6.42
N GLN A 58 1.82 0.21 -7.50
CA GLN A 58 0.59 -0.21 -8.15
C GLN A 58 0.68 -1.64 -8.67
N LYS A 59 1.82 -2.01 -9.23
CA LYS A 59 2.02 -3.38 -9.69
C LYS A 59 1.91 -4.37 -8.54
N HIS A 60 2.56 -4.07 -7.44
CA HIS A 60 2.53 -4.96 -6.28
C HIS A 60 1.15 -5.03 -5.65
N LEU A 61 0.44 -3.91 -5.58
CA LEU A 61 -0.91 -3.92 -5.04
C LEU A 61 -1.86 -4.74 -5.89
N ARG A 62 -1.74 -4.63 -7.22
CA ARG A 62 -2.60 -5.42 -8.11
C ARG A 62 -2.29 -6.90 -8.03
N THR A 63 -1.02 -7.24 -7.85
CA THR A 63 -0.59 -8.62 -7.85
C THR A 63 -0.80 -9.29 -6.50
N HIS A 64 -0.52 -8.58 -5.41
CA HIS A 64 -0.47 -9.20 -4.09
C HIS A 64 -1.49 -8.65 -3.10
N GLU A 65 -2.10 -7.52 -3.37
CA GLU A 65 -3.04 -6.82 -2.50
C GLU A 65 -2.43 -6.30 -1.20
N LEU A 66 -1.54 -7.06 -0.57
CA LEU A 66 -0.86 -6.65 0.65
C LEU A 66 0.61 -6.48 0.34
N VAL A 67 1.14 -5.29 0.63
CA VAL A 67 2.51 -4.93 0.27
C VAL A 67 3.22 -4.36 1.49
N LYS A 68 4.44 -4.84 1.72
CA LYS A 68 5.27 -4.34 2.81
C LYS A 68 6.34 -3.42 2.25
N LEU A 69 6.47 -2.26 2.86
CA LEU A 69 7.46 -1.26 2.46
C LEU A 69 8.46 -1.04 3.59
N ARG A 70 9.70 -0.74 3.22
CA ARG A 70 10.71 -0.39 4.19
C ARG A 70 11.21 1.03 3.92
N PHE A 71 11.30 1.83 4.97
CA PHE A 71 11.79 3.21 4.89
C PHE A 71 13.25 3.24 5.27
N LEU A 72 14.06 3.86 4.43
CA LEU A 72 15.50 3.96 4.66
C LEU A 72 15.84 5.40 5.07
N GLY A 73 16.36 5.54 6.27
CA GLY A 73 16.88 6.82 6.72
C GLY A 73 15.86 7.84 7.16
N ALA A 74 14.59 7.50 7.21
CA ALA A 74 13.55 8.45 7.63
C ALA A 74 13.35 8.38 9.13
N GLU A 75 13.22 9.54 9.75
CA GLU A 75 12.89 9.62 11.16
C GLU A 75 11.41 9.31 11.37
N ARG A 76 11.04 9.09 12.61
CA ARG A 76 9.69 8.69 12.96
C ARG A 76 8.61 9.62 12.39
N ASP A 77 8.82 10.92 12.57
CA ASP A 77 7.85 11.90 12.09
C ASP A 77 7.80 11.95 10.58
N GLU A 78 8.94 11.80 9.94
CA GLU A 78 9.00 11.73 8.49
C GLU A 78 8.29 10.49 7.97
N ARG A 79 8.46 9.36 8.65
CA ARG A 79 7.79 8.14 8.24
C ARG A 79 6.27 8.29 8.30
N ALA A 80 5.77 8.95 9.35
CA ALA A 80 4.34 9.16 9.49
C ALA A 80 3.78 9.97 8.32
N VAL A 81 4.50 11.00 7.91
CA VAL A 81 4.09 11.81 6.76
C VAL A 81 4.14 11.00 5.48
N LEU A 82 5.20 10.22 5.29
CA LEU A 82 5.34 9.39 4.10
C LEU A 82 4.23 8.33 4.02
N VAL A 83 3.91 7.72 5.16
CA VAL A 83 2.85 6.72 5.20
C VAL A 83 1.51 7.32 4.77
N ALA A 84 1.19 8.50 5.30
CA ALA A 84 -0.05 9.18 4.93
C ALA A 84 -0.09 9.52 3.45
N GLN A 85 1.03 9.98 2.93
CA GLN A 85 1.14 10.35 1.52
C GLN A 85 1.02 9.14 0.61
N ILE A 86 1.66 8.03 0.98
CA ILE A 86 1.57 6.80 0.21
C ILE A 86 0.13 6.28 0.19
N ALA A 87 -0.54 6.32 1.33
CA ALA A 87 -1.92 5.85 1.39
C ALA A 87 -2.82 6.69 0.50
N ASP A 88 -2.65 8.00 0.55
CA ASP A 88 -3.48 8.90 -0.22
C ASP A 88 -3.19 8.81 -1.72
N GLU A 89 -1.93 8.97 -2.11
CA GLU A 89 -1.57 8.99 -3.52
C GLU A 89 -1.52 7.59 -4.12
N GLY A 90 -1.18 6.60 -3.32
CA GLY A 90 -1.14 5.21 -3.78
C GLY A 90 -2.50 4.55 -3.81
N ARG A 91 -3.50 5.20 -3.22
CA ARG A 91 -4.86 4.70 -3.14
C ARG A 91 -4.90 3.32 -2.49
N CYS A 92 -4.39 3.30 -1.27
CA CYS A 92 -4.34 2.08 -0.47
C CYS A 92 -4.45 2.47 1.00
N VAL A 93 -4.59 1.47 1.84
CA VAL A 93 -4.80 1.67 3.26
C VAL A 93 -3.58 1.13 4.02
N CYS A 94 -3.07 1.92 4.97
CA CYS A 94 -2.01 1.44 5.84
C CYS A 94 -2.67 0.66 6.97
N VAL A 95 -2.36 -0.63 7.07
CA VAL A 95 -2.95 -1.50 8.10
C VAL A 95 -2.04 -1.71 9.29
N GLY A 96 -0.79 -1.28 9.19
CA GLY A 96 0.13 -1.38 10.32
C GLY A 96 1.48 -0.80 9.97
N ALA A 97 2.18 -0.32 10.98
CA ALA A 97 3.53 0.21 10.83
C ALA A 97 4.32 -0.19 12.08
N VAL A 98 5.49 -0.77 11.87
CA VAL A 98 6.36 -1.20 12.95
C VAL A 98 7.79 -0.83 12.58
N GLY A 99 8.42 0.00 13.43
CA GLY A 99 9.79 0.42 13.16
C GLY A 99 9.89 1.11 11.82
N HIS A 100 10.74 0.60 10.96
CA HIS A 100 11.00 1.20 9.65
C HIS A 100 10.17 0.56 8.54
N THR A 101 9.17 -0.25 8.86
CA THR A 101 8.33 -0.90 7.86
C THR A 101 6.87 -0.49 8.02
N ALA A 102 6.13 -0.59 6.92
CA ALA A 102 4.70 -0.33 6.93
C ALA A 102 4.02 -1.30 5.96
N LEU A 103 2.77 -1.64 6.28
CA LEU A 103 1.98 -2.54 5.47
C LEU A 103 0.85 -1.76 4.82
N PHE A 104 0.69 -1.96 3.53
CA PHE A 104 -0.38 -1.31 2.77
C PHE A 104 -1.23 -2.37 2.09
N TYR A 105 -2.51 -2.11 2.05
CA TYR A 105 -3.46 -3.07 1.51
C TYR A 105 -4.46 -2.40 0.60
N ARG A 106 -4.77 -3.04 -0.51
CA ARG A 106 -5.88 -2.66 -1.38
C ARG A 106 -6.47 -3.92 -1.98
N GLN A 107 -7.77 -4.12 -1.75
CA GLN A 107 -8.44 -5.29 -2.26
C GLN A 107 -8.58 -5.19 -3.77
N HIS A 108 -8.29 -6.29 -4.46
CA HIS A 108 -8.47 -6.31 -5.91
C HIS A 108 -9.96 -6.22 -6.23
N PRO A 109 -10.34 -5.41 -7.21
CA PRO A 109 -11.77 -5.28 -7.55
C PRO A 109 -12.38 -6.55 -8.13
N GLU A 110 -11.58 -7.40 -8.76
CA GLU A 110 -12.06 -8.65 -9.30
C GLU A 110 -11.91 -9.76 -8.27
N PRO A 111 -13.02 -10.34 -7.78
CA PRO A 111 -12.89 -11.37 -6.74
C PRO A 111 -12.04 -12.55 -7.17
N ALA A 112 -12.04 -12.91 -8.45
CA ALA A 112 -11.24 -14.03 -8.92
C ALA A 112 -9.75 -13.77 -8.86
N GLU A 113 -9.35 -12.50 -8.78
CA GLU A 113 -7.94 -12.12 -8.72
C GLU A 113 -7.45 -11.84 -7.32
N ARG A 114 -8.30 -12.04 -6.33
CA ARG A 114 -7.91 -11.74 -4.95
C ARG A 114 -7.02 -12.83 -4.39
N HIS A 115 -5.96 -12.40 -3.71
CA HIS A 115 -5.00 -13.30 -3.10
C HIS A 115 -5.16 -13.36 -1.58
N VAL A 116 -5.85 -12.40 -1.00
CA VAL A 116 -6.04 -12.33 0.44
C VAL A 116 -7.53 -12.49 0.73
N GLU A 117 -7.84 -13.49 1.54
CA GLU A 117 -9.22 -13.75 1.92
C GLU A 117 -9.43 -13.20 3.31
N LEU A 118 -10.09 -12.05 3.39
CA LEU A 118 -10.31 -11.41 4.69
C LEU A 118 -11.32 -12.18 5.52
N PRO A 119 -11.11 -12.25 6.85
CA PRO A 119 -12.11 -12.86 7.73
C PRO A 119 -13.37 -12.00 7.77
N ALA A 120 -14.46 -12.63 8.08
CA ALA A 120 -15.76 -11.96 8.14
C ALA A 120 -15.84 -10.93 9.28
#